data_0d7b918f7a61d88464468ef70e844746
#
_entry.id   0d7b918f7a61d88464468ef70e844746
#
_cell.length_a   1.000
_cell.length_b   1.000
_cell.length_c   1.000
_cell.angle_alpha   90.00
_cell.angle_beta   90.00
_cell.angle_gamma   90.00
#
_symmetry.space_group_name_H-M   'P 1'
#
loop_
_entity.id
_entity.type
_entity.pdbx_description
1 polymer ?
#
loop_
_entity_poly.entity_id
_entity_poly.type
_entity_poly.pdbx_seq_one_letter_code
_entity_poly.pdbx_strand_id
1 'polypeptide(L)'
;GYITMPLDKEALDALAPGRYEELVDTVNHEGLKPYFTFTTKGTNPTYKDEVKGKEDLDLIRVVPNPYYAYSQYEPNALTHKVKITNLPDQCTVTIYTVNGTKIRQFKKDSSATTSIDWDLTNYANTPIASGLYIIHVKDYVNGGEKTVKFYCAMRQVDLNTF
;
A
#
# COMPACT_ATOMS: atom_id res chain seq x y z
N GLY A 1 15.31 -4.68 32.70
CA GLY A 1 15.77 -3.61 33.55
C GLY A 1 16.19 -2.43 32.69
N TYR A 2 16.20 -1.19 33.20
CA TYR A 2 16.56 0.01 32.45
C TYR A 2 17.96 0.45 32.90
N ILE A 3 18.81 0.80 31.95
CA ILE A 3 20.08 1.45 32.29
C ILE A 3 19.79 2.95 32.34
N THR A 4 19.81 3.50 33.56
CA THR A 4 19.97 4.93 33.69
C THR A 4 21.48 5.16 33.69
N MET A 5 21.99 5.60 32.58
CA MET A 5 23.38 5.94 32.46
C MET A 5 23.64 7.27 33.17
N PRO A 6 24.54 7.28 34.15
CA PRO A 6 25.40 8.41 34.36
C PRO A 6 26.62 8.18 33.46
N LEU A 7 26.47 8.15 32.15
CA LEU A 7 27.62 8.31 31.30
C LEU A 7 27.80 9.78 31.10
N ASP A 8 28.95 10.23 31.58
CA ASP A 8 29.47 11.54 31.31
C ASP A 8 29.41 11.80 29.79
N LYS A 9 28.96 12.98 29.42
CA LYS A 9 28.83 13.36 28.00
C LYS A 9 30.15 13.18 27.24
N GLU A 10 31.31 13.37 27.94
CA GLU A 10 32.63 13.13 27.37
C GLU A 10 32.87 11.64 27.03
N ALA A 11 32.35 10.73 27.84
CA ALA A 11 32.46 9.29 27.57
C ALA A 11 31.57 8.84 26.40
N LEU A 12 30.43 9.50 26.22
CA LEU A 12 29.51 9.27 25.08
C LEU A 12 30.08 9.80 23.76
N ASP A 13 30.72 10.98 23.79
CA ASP A 13 31.32 11.60 22.62
C ASP A 13 32.59 10.87 22.15
N ALA A 14 33.26 10.15 23.06
CA ALA A 14 34.43 9.33 22.76
C ALA A 14 34.07 8.01 22.05
N LEU A 15 32.80 7.63 22.03
CA LEU A 15 32.36 6.42 21.40
C LEU A 15 31.97 6.69 19.93
N ALA A 16 32.53 5.89 19.05
CA ALA A 16 32.10 5.91 17.64
C ALA A 16 30.60 5.66 17.55
N PRO A 17 29.86 6.36 16.65
CA PRO A 17 28.46 6.12 16.44
C PRO A 17 28.19 4.65 16.15
N GLY A 18 27.34 3.99 16.95
CA GLY A 18 27.00 2.57 16.81
C GLY A 18 27.66 1.62 17.79
N ARG A 19 28.52 2.09 18.70
CA ARG A 19 29.20 1.27 19.71
C ARG A 19 28.47 1.16 21.05
N TYR A 20 27.23 1.55 21.14
CA TYR A 20 26.44 1.42 22.36
C TYR A 20 26.27 -0.04 22.82
N GLU A 21 26.33 -0.98 21.89
CA GLU A 21 26.26 -2.42 22.19
C GLU A 21 27.51 -2.89 22.96
N GLU A 22 28.70 -2.40 22.64
CA GLU A 22 29.92 -2.72 23.35
C GLU A 22 29.94 -2.16 24.79
N LEU A 23 29.26 -1.03 25.03
CA LEU A 23 29.13 -0.45 26.37
C LEU A 23 28.22 -1.26 27.28
N VAL A 24 27.20 -1.89 26.74
CA VAL A 24 26.26 -2.72 27.51
C VAL A 24 26.94 -3.98 28.02
N ASP A 25 27.87 -4.55 27.26
CA ASP A 25 28.61 -5.76 27.64
C ASP A 25 29.73 -5.48 28.67
N THR A 26 30.22 -4.27 28.77
CA THR A 26 31.33 -3.93 29.68
C THR A 26 30.91 -3.34 31.01
N VAL A 27 29.66 -2.91 31.15
CA VAL A 27 29.12 -2.35 32.38
C VAL A 27 28.57 -3.43 33.28
N ASN A 28 29.11 -3.55 34.49
CA ASN A 28 28.59 -4.43 35.53
C ASN A 28 27.15 -4.05 35.86
N HIS A 29 26.19 -4.91 35.57
CA HIS A 29 24.76 -4.61 35.58
C HIS A 29 24.11 -4.53 36.97
N GLU A 30 24.88 -4.59 38.04
CA GLU A 30 24.36 -4.46 39.39
C GLU A 30 23.78 -3.04 39.62
N GLY A 31 22.45 -2.95 39.57
CA GLY A 31 21.70 -1.72 39.79
C GLY A 31 21.37 -0.88 38.56
N LEU A 32 21.76 -1.32 37.36
CA LEU A 32 21.46 -0.63 36.14
C LEU A 32 20.17 -1.23 35.47
N LYS A 33 19.34 -0.35 34.94
CA LYS A 33 18.14 -0.78 34.20
C LYS A 33 18.51 -0.99 32.72
N PRO A 34 18.14 -2.12 32.08
CA PRO A 34 18.37 -2.31 30.66
C PRO A 34 17.67 -1.20 29.85
N TYR A 35 18.32 -0.72 28.81
CA TYR A 35 17.73 0.16 27.83
C TYR A 35 17.82 -0.47 26.43
N PHE A 36 16.88 -0.11 25.60
CA PHE A 36 16.89 -0.53 24.21
C PHE A 36 17.29 0.67 23.35
N THR A 37 18.28 0.49 22.50
CA THR A 37 18.62 1.44 21.46
C THR A 37 18.01 1.00 20.15
N PHE A 38 17.50 1.94 19.40
CA PHE A 38 17.03 1.71 18.02
C PHE A 38 17.61 2.81 17.13
N THR A 39 17.86 2.44 15.90
CA THR A 39 18.26 3.40 14.88
C THR A 39 17.08 3.77 14.00
N THR A 40 16.94 5.05 13.73
CA THR A 40 15.99 5.58 12.74
C THR A 40 16.65 5.72 11.37
N LYS A 41 17.84 5.16 11.17
CA LYS A 41 18.52 5.18 9.88
C LYS A 41 17.66 4.46 8.84
N GLY A 42 17.30 5.17 7.79
CA GLY A 42 16.43 4.64 6.73
C GLY A 42 14.93 4.89 6.95
N THR A 43 14.51 5.47 8.08
CA THR A 43 13.10 5.87 8.30
C THR A 43 12.82 7.31 7.91
N ASN A 44 13.82 8.04 7.41
CA ASN A 44 13.63 9.39 6.91
C ASN A 44 12.67 9.38 5.72
N PRO A 45 11.70 10.30 5.69
CA PRO A 45 10.82 10.41 4.53
C PRO A 45 11.66 10.75 3.30
N THR A 46 11.52 9.97 2.25
CA THR A 46 12.11 10.26 0.94
C THR A 46 11.09 11.04 0.11
N TYR A 47 11.52 12.13 -0.47
CA TYR A 47 10.68 12.99 -1.30
C TYR A 47 11.17 12.93 -2.75
N LYS A 48 10.27 12.59 -3.69
CA LYS A 48 10.55 12.48 -5.14
C LYS A 48 11.74 11.57 -5.49
N ASP A 49 11.82 10.42 -4.85
CA ASP A 49 12.77 9.37 -5.21
C ASP A 49 12.17 8.54 -6.35
N GLU A 50 12.62 8.76 -7.57
CA GLU A 50 12.12 8.06 -8.77
C GLU A 50 12.33 6.55 -8.71
N VAL A 51 13.40 6.10 -8.06
CA VAL A 51 13.70 4.66 -7.93
C VAL A 51 12.70 4.02 -6.98
N LYS A 52 12.50 4.60 -5.80
CA LYS A 52 11.48 4.17 -4.85
C LYS A 52 10.07 4.28 -5.40
N GLY A 53 9.77 5.35 -6.14
CA GLY A 53 8.48 5.53 -6.77
C GLY A 53 8.13 4.40 -7.75
N LYS A 54 9.12 3.88 -8.48
CA LYS A 54 8.93 2.71 -9.37
C LYS A 54 8.74 1.41 -8.58
N GLU A 55 9.51 1.22 -7.51
CA GLU A 55 9.35 0.07 -6.61
C GLU A 55 7.98 0.09 -5.92
N ASP A 56 7.50 1.26 -5.50
CA ASP A 56 6.19 1.43 -4.87
C ASP A 56 5.04 1.08 -5.82
N LEU A 57 5.20 1.33 -7.14
CA LEU A 57 4.22 0.89 -8.14
C LEU A 57 4.06 -0.64 -8.20
N ASP A 58 5.11 -1.40 -7.84
CA ASP A 58 5.04 -2.85 -7.79
C ASP A 58 4.19 -3.37 -6.62
N LEU A 59 3.91 -2.54 -5.64
CA LEU A 59 3.03 -2.86 -4.52
C LEU A 59 1.55 -2.71 -4.84
N ILE A 60 1.19 -2.09 -5.96
CA ILE A 60 -0.20 -1.88 -6.35
C ILE A 60 -0.91 -3.22 -6.50
N ARG A 61 -2.05 -3.36 -5.82
CA ARG A 61 -2.88 -4.58 -5.81
C ARG A 61 -4.35 -4.21 -5.96
N VAL A 62 -5.11 -5.18 -6.44
CA VAL A 62 -6.58 -5.15 -6.42
C VAL A 62 -7.06 -6.19 -5.43
N VAL A 63 -7.95 -5.83 -4.55
CA VAL A 63 -8.40 -6.71 -3.47
C VAL A 63 -9.93 -6.72 -3.40
N PRO A 64 -10.54 -7.90 -3.44
CA PRO A 64 -9.96 -9.21 -3.71
C PRO A 64 -9.60 -9.40 -5.20
N ASN A 65 -8.59 -10.20 -5.47
CA ASN A 65 -8.24 -10.63 -6.82
C ASN A 65 -7.76 -12.09 -6.77
N PRO A 66 -8.49 -13.05 -7.31
CA PRO A 66 -9.76 -12.89 -8.04
C PRO A 66 -10.94 -12.42 -7.17
N TYR A 67 -11.91 -11.74 -7.81
CA TYR A 67 -13.20 -11.44 -7.22
C TYR A 67 -14.20 -12.53 -7.56
N TYR A 68 -14.80 -13.17 -6.56
CA TYR A 68 -15.79 -14.24 -6.74
C TYR A 68 -17.14 -13.82 -6.15
N ALA A 69 -17.88 -13.00 -6.91
CA ALA A 69 -19.25 -12.60 -6.58
C ALA A 69 -19.49 -11.96 -5.20
N TYR A 70 -18.46 -11.86 -4.36
CA TYR A 70 -18.51 -11.30 -3.01
C TYR A 70 -17.15 -10.79 -2.54
N SER A 71 -17.17 -9.73 -1.77
CA SER A 71 -15.99 -9.15 -1.10
C SER A 71 -16.32 -8.77 0.33
N GLN A 72 -15.35 -8.88 1.24
CA GLN A 72 -15.48 -8.42 2.63
C GLN A 72 -15.66 -6.90 2.74
N TYR A 73 -15.40 -6.15 1.69
CA TYR A 73 -15.58 -4.70 1.62
C TYR A 73 -17.01 -4.29 1.25
N GLU A 74 -17.88 -5.25 1.00
CA GLU A 74 -19.26 -5.02 0.60
C GLU A 74 -20.16 -4.90 1.83
N PRO A 75 -20.90 -3.79 1.97
CA PRO A 75 -21.81 -3.59 3.09
C PRO A 75 -23.05 -4.49 3.03
N ASN A 76 -23.41 -4.98 1.86
CA ASN A 76 -24.54 -5.87 1.61
C ASN A 76 -24.36 -6.70 0.32
N ALA A 77 -25.21 -7.70 0.14
CA ALA A 77 -25.14 -8.63 -0.98
C ALA A 77 -25.45 -8.01 -2.38
N LEU A 78 -26.01 -6.80 -2.40
CA LEU A 78 -26.36 -6.09 -3.65
C LEU A 78 -25.27 -5.13 -4.12
N THR A 79 -24.29 -4.86 -3.28
CA THR A 79 -23.20 -3.94 -3.56
C THR A 79 -21.98 -4.74 -3.95
N HIS A 80 -21.43 -4.47 -5.14
CA HIS A 80 -20.16 -5.06 -5.57
C HIS A 80 -19.04 -4.06 -5.38
N LYS A 81 -17.94 -4.48 -4.76
CA LYS A 81 -16.83 -3.57 -4.48
C LYS A 81 -15.48 -4.29 -4.45
N VAL A 82 -14.54 -3.73 -5.15
CA VAL A 82 -13.12 -4.06 -5.03
C VAL A 82 -12.32 -2.79 -4.69
N LYS A 83 -11.19 -2.98 -4.05
CA LYS A 83 -10.31 -1.89 -3.66
C LYS A 83 -9.00 -2.00 -4.43
N ILE A 84 -8.58 -0.90 -5.06
CA ILE A 84 -7.27 -0.77 -5.70
C ILE A 84 -6.39 -0.05 -4.68
N THR A 85 -5.33 -0.71 -4.21
CA THR A 85 -4.52 -0.27 -3.06
C THR A 85 -3.10 0.11 -3.46
N ASN A 86 -2.40 0.81 -2.56
CA ASN A 86 -1.03 1.29 -2.72
C ASN A 86 -0.85 2.23 -3.92
N LEU A 87 -1.87 3.05 -4.16
CA LEU A 87 -1.85 4.03 -5.24
C LEU A 87 -1.04 5.27 -4.83
N PRO A 88 -0.26 5.85 -5.77
CA PRO A 88 0.40 7.14 -5.58
C PRO A 88 -0.57 8.27 -5.27
N ASP A 89 -0.05 9.37 -4.74
CA ASP A 89 -0.85 10.55 -4.39
C ASP A 89 -1.57 11.15 -5.59
N GLN A 90 -0.88 11.24 -6.71
CA GLN A 90 -1.43 11.77 -7.96
C GLN A 90 -1.30 10.72 -9.07
N CYS A 91 -2.38 10.06 -9.39
CA CYS A 91 -2.40 9.04 -10.43
C CYS A 91 -3.72 9.00 -11.19
N THR A 92 -3.67 8.38 -12.36
CA THR A 92 -4.85 7.98 -13.11
C THR A 92 -4.91 6.46 -13.18
N VAL A 93 -6.04 5.91 -12.75
CA VAL A 93 -6.36 4.49 -12.86
C VAL A 93 -7.35 4.30 -13.99
N THR A 94 -6.98 3.56 -15.02
CA THR A 94 -7.85 3.27 -16.16
C THR A 94 -8.06 1.76 -16.28
N ILE A 95 -9.29 1.37 -16.43
CA ILE A 95 -9.72 -0.03 -16.49
C ILE A 95 -10.12 -0.36 -17.92
N TYR A 96 -9.55 -1.45 -18.43
CA TYR A 96 -9.77 -1.95 -19.77
C TYR A 96 -10.23 -3.40 -19.78
N THR A 97 -10.98 -3.78 -20.80
CA THR A 97 -11.13 -5.19 -21.18
C THR A 97 -9.82 -5.69 -21.79
N VAL A 98 -9.70 -7.00 -21.96
CA VAL A 98 -8.56 -7.62 -22.66
C VAL A 98 -8.43 -7.17 -24.12
N ASN A 99 -9.52 -6.71 -24.72
CA ASN A 99 -9.55 -6.19 -26.10
C ASN A 99 -9.16 -4.70 -26.18
N GLY A 100 -8.77 -4.08 -25.06
CA GLY A 100 -8.37 -2.67 -25.01
C GLY A 100 -9.53 -1.68 -24.91
N THR A 101 -10.78 -2.15 -24.77
CA THR A 101 -11.91 -1.23 -24.56
C THR A 101 -11.87 -0.64 -23.17
N LYS A 102 -11.89 0.69 -23.08
CA LYS A 102 -11.93 1.39 -21.80
C LYS A 102 -13.29 1.24 -21.12
N ILE A 103 -13.27 0.74 -19.89
CA ILE A 103 -14.45 0.51 -19.05
C ILE A 103 -14.71 1.70 -18.13
N ARG A 104 -13.69 2.12 -17.40
CA ARG A 104 -13.80 3.22 -16.43
C ARG A 104 -12.45 3.88 -16.21
N GLN A 105 -12.48 5.12 -15.72
CA GLN A 105 -11.28 5.86 -15.37
C GLN A 105 -11.52 6.63 -14.08
N PHE A 106 -10.53 6.59 -13.19
CA PHE A 106 -10.48 7.37 -11.95
C PHE A 106 -9.24 8.25 -11.97
N LYS A 107 -9.39 9.47 -11.51
CA LYS A 107 -8.28 10.36 -11.20
C LYS A 107 -8.17 10.48 -9.70
N LYS A 108 -6.99 10.26 -9.17
CA LYS A 108 -6.65 10.47 -7.77
C LYS A 108 -5.70 11.65 -7.68
N ASP A 109 -6.03 12.60 -6.82
CA ASP A 109 -5.23 13.77 -6.49
C ASP A 109 -5.40 14.04 -4.99
N SER A 110 -4.87 13.14 -4.17
CA SER A 110 -4.98 13.22 -2.72
C SER A 110 -3.93 12.33 -2.06
N SER A 111 -3.23 12.87 -1.08
CA SER A 111 -2.34 12.15 -0.19
C SER A 111 -3.06 11.51 1.02
N ALA A 112 -4.33 11.88 1.25
CA ALA A 112 -5.09 11.39 2.40
C ALA A 112 -5.47 9.91 2.29
N THR A 113 -5.55 9.36 1.08
CA THR A 113 -5.91 7.97 0.84
C THR A 113 -4.94 7.33 -0.15
N THR A 114 -4.59 6.08 0.08
CA THR A 114 -3.73 5.28 -0.81
C THR A 114 -4.52 4.27 -1.65
N SER A 115 -5.84 4.41 -1.68
CA SER A 115 -6.69 3.45 -2.37
C SER A 115 -7.89 4.11 -3.05
N ILE A 116 -8.43 3.42 -4.05
CA ILE A 116 -9.68 3.75 -4.75
C ILE A 116 -10.60 2.54 -4.66
N ASP A 117 -11.87 2.79 -4.35
CA ASP A 117 -12.93 1.80 -4.42
C ASP A 117 -13.55 1.81 -5.81
N TRP A 118 -13.70 0.62 -6.42
CA TRP A 118 -14.40 0.44 -7.68
C TRP A 118 -15.60 -0.48 -7.46
N ASP A 119 -16.76 -0.01 -7.86
CA ASP A 119 -18.06 -0.65 -7.73
C ASP A 119 -18.37 -1.70 -8.81
N LEU A 120 -17.36 -2.12 -9.56
CA LEU A 120 -17.47 -3.07 -10.68
C LEU A 120 -18.48 -2.64 -11.75
N THR A 121 -18.61 -1.32 -11.97
CA THR A 121 -19.45 -0.76 -13.04
C THR A 121 -18.60 -0.06 -14.10
N ASN A 122 -19.17 0.09 -15.28
CA ASN A 122 -18.60 0.87 -16.37
C ASN A 122 -18.92 2.38 -16.20
N TYR A 123 -18.53 3.20 -17.20
CA TYR A 123 -18.80 4.63 -17.20
C TYR A 123 -20.31 5.01 -17.22
N ALA A 124 -21.17 4.08 -17.64
CA ALA A 124 -22.63 4.25 -17.63
C ALA A 124 -23.30 3.66 -16.37
N ASN A 125 -22.51 3.34 -15.33
CA ASN A 125 -22.94 2.68 -14.10
C ASN A 125 -23.62 1.33 -14.31
N THR A 126 -23.31 0.66 -15.42
CA THR A 126 -23.77 -0.70 -15.70
C THR A 126 -22.76 -1.69 -15.16
N PRO A 127 -23.19 -2.76 -14.44
CA PRO A 127 -22.28 -3.81 -13.96
C PRO A 127 -21.48 -4.43 -15.12
N ILE A 128 -20.21 -4.71 -14.83
CA ILE A 128 -19.34 -5.38 -15.81
C ILE A 128 -19.65 -6.87 -15.90
N ALA A 129 -19.30 -7.48 -17.01
CA ALA A 129 -19.40 -8.94 -17.16
C ALA A 129 -18.28 -9.67 -16.40
N SER A 130 -18.49 -10.96 -16.13
CA SER A 130 -17.42 -11.83 -15.65
C SER A 130 -16.31 -11.92 -16.69
N GLY A 131 -15.06 -11.87 -16.25
CA GLY A 131 -13.92 -11.94 -17.16
C GLY A 131 -12.64 -11.37 -16.60
N LEU A 132 -11.65 -11.27 -17.47
CA LEU A 132 -10.34 -10.66 -17.18
C LEU A 132 -10.36 -9.19 -17.59
N TYR A 133 -9.85 -8.34 -16.71
CA TYR A 133 -9.69 -6.91 -16.92
C TYR A 133 -8.24 -6.49 -16.69
N ILE A 134 -7.85 -5.42 -17.35
CA ILE A 134 -6.54 -4.81 -17.24
C ILE A 134 -6.71 -3.45 -16.55
N ILE A 135 -6.08 -3.29 -15.41
CA ILE A 135 -6.06 -2.04 -14.65
C ILE A 135 -4.71 -1.39 -14.86
N HIS A 136 -4.72 -0.25 -15.53
CA HIS A 136 -3.53 0.53 -15.82
C HIS A 136 -3.48 1.74 -14.90
N VAL A 137 -2.39 1.90 -14.19
CA VAL A 137 -2.11 3.01 -13.27
C VAL A 137 -0.97 3.83 -13.83
N LYS A 138 -1.18 5.13 -13.97
CA LYS A 138 -0.17 6.10 -14.39
C LYS A 138 0.10 7.08 -13.25
N ASP A 139 1.34 7.09 -12.76
CA ASP A 139 1.82 8.00 -11.73
C ASP A 139 2.30 9.32 -12.34
N TYR A 140 1.88 10.45 -11.77
CA TYR A 140 2.29 11.79 -12.21
C TYR A 140 3.33 12.44 -11.29
N VAL A 141 3.59 11.85 -10.12
CA VAL A 141 4.53 12.41 -9.13
C VAL A 141 5.95 11.95 -9.42
N ASN A 142 6.16 10.61 -9.47
CA ASN A 142 7.47 10.01 -9.64
C ASN A 142 7.71 9.55 -11.08
N GLY A 143 6.68 9.63 -11.92
CA GLY A 143 6.66 9.05 -13.25
C GLY A 143 6.60 7.53 -13.19
N GLY A 144 6.05 6.94 -14.21
CA GLY A 144 5.94 5.48 -14.30
C GLY A 144 4.51 5.01 -14.47
N GLU A 145 4.42 3.76 -14.86
CA GLU A 145 3.14 3.13 -15.16
C GLU A 145 3.16 1.68 -14.66
N LYS A 146 2.03 1.22 -14.14
CA LYS A 146 1.83 -0.16 -13.69
C LYS A 146 0.58 -0.73 -14.27
N THR A 147 0.68 -1.98 -14.72
CA THR A 147 -0.48 -2.76 -15.19
C THR A 147 -0.72 -3.93 -14.25
N VAL A 148 -1.97 -4.06 -13.78
CA VAL A 148 -2.42 -5.15 -12.92
C VAL A 148 -3.54 -5.90 -13.62
N LYS A 149 -3.45 -7.23 -13.62
CA LYS A 149 -4.53 -8.11 -14.11
C LYS A 149 -5.55 -8.30 -13.01
N PHE A 150 -6.80 -8.17 -13.34
CA PHE A 150 -7.92 -8.39 -12.43
C PHE A 150 -8.91 -9.37 -13.03
N TYR A 151 -9.19 -10.45 -12.31
CA TYR A 151 -10.22 -11.41 -12.69
C TYR A 151 -11.47 -11.22 -11.85
N CYS A 152 -12.61 -11.18 -12.53
CA CYS A 152 -13.90 -10.95 -11.93
C CYS A 152 -14.89 -12.04 -12.36
N ALA A 153 -15.49 -12.72 -11.40
CA ALA A 153 -16.65 -13.58 -11.57
C ALA A 153 -17.84 -12.90 -10.88
N MET A 154 -18.72 -12.29 -11.66
CA MET A 154 -19.92 -11.64 -11.16
C MET A 154 -20.97 -12.68 -10.78
N ARG A 155 -21.82 -12.35 -9.79
CA ARG A 155 -22.98 -13.17 -9.46
C ARG A 155 -23.94 -13.19 -10.63
N GLN A 156 -24.40 -14.38 -11.02
CA GLN A 156 -25.55 -14.47 -11.92
C GLN A 156 -26.80 -14.05 -11.15
N VAL A 157 -27.48 -13.05 -11.68
CA VAL A 157 -28.81 -12.68 -11.18
C VAL A 157 -29.80 -13.66 -11.79
N ASP A 158 -30.34 -14.57 -10.99
CA ASP A 158 -31.44 -15.44 -11.42
C ASP A 158 -32.72 -14.60 -11.45
N LEU A 159 -33.13 -14.22 -12.67
CA LEU A 159 -34.33 -13.41 -12.88
C LEU A 159 -35.61 -14.27 -12.78
N ASN A 160 -35.49 -15.59 -12.56
CA ASN A 160 -36.62 -16.50 -12.45
C ASN A 160 -37.16 -16.71 -11.03
N THR A 161 -36.61 -15.99 -10.07
CA THR A 161 -36.98 -16.12 -8.64
C THR A 161 -37.87 -14.96 -8.13
N PHE A 162 -38.69 -14.39 -9.03
CA PHE A 162 -39.71 -13.42 -8.66
C PHE A 162 -41.12 -13.98 -8.86
#